data_7a707bff5e5b3ae26fd101f4e110adb9
#
_entry.id   7a707bff5e5b3ae26fd101f4e110adb9
#
_cell.length_a   1.000
_cell.length_b   1.000
_cell.length_c   1.000
_cell.angle_alpha   90.00
_cell.angle_beta   90.00
_cell.angle_gamma   90.00
#
_symmetry.space_group_name_H-M   'P 1'
#
loop_
_entity.id
_entity.type
_entity.pdbx_description
1 polymer ?
#
loop_
_entity_poly.entity_id
_entity_poly.type
_entity_poly.pdbx_seq_one_letter_code
_entity_poly.pdbx_strand_id
1 'polypeptide(L)'
;MNLPLKIALRYIFSRHSFNFITVITGISLLGITVGVAALICVMSIFNGFRELTESQIVGFDPHLRIISAKGPWLSGHNSIAHKLDSIPEIKSYSPVVRGRVVAMNKSNLQVFSLNGIENPETEFYRGVRRSTMYGDFYFSGSGLPGIVLGAGLADRIGALPGDTITLMSPEMIESSIRTFRMKSGSEFVVTGVFMTNIKDYDIRFGFVDIKAARGLFSPPDNAVSTIDARTDDIDDIANIKKKVAGEMPESAEVQSWRDLNRELYEVMQFERMASFAILSLIIIIAVFNVLASLTMTVVEKRSDIGVLKSLGAGDKTISRIYLFEGGLIGVISSLMGGLIGAGLCLGQIHYKWFKVDTSKYIIDSIPVSLHSEDVAIVMLFSFVLAISATIYPARRAAKTRAIEAIRSE
;
A
#
# COMPACT_ATOMS: atom_id res chain seq x y z
N MET A 1 3.16 46.28 7.26
CA MET A 1 2.02 45.33 7.46
C MET A 1 0.79 45.94 6.80
N ASN A 2 0.21 45.25 5.80
CA ASN A 2 -0.92 45.79 5.04
C ASN A 2 -2.16 45.96 5.94
N LEU A 3 -2.86 47.10 5.83
CA LEU A 3 -4.05 47.44 6.61
C LEU A 3 -5.10 46.29 6.66
N PRO A 4 -5.44 45.64 5.55
CA PRO A 4 -6.37 44.52 5.53
C PRO A 4 -5.97 43.34 6.44
N LEU A 5 -4.69 43.00 6.51
CA LEU A 5 -4.19 41.90 7.35
C LEU A 5 -4.27 42.28 8.85
N LYS A 6 -4.03 43.52 9.22
CA LYS A 6 -4.17 43.96 10.61
C LYS A 6 -5.63 43.87 11.09
N ILE A 7 -6.58 44.23 10.22
CA ILE A 7 -8.01 44.18 10.54
C ILE A 7 -8.44 42.72 10.65
N ALA A 8 -8.06 41.82 9.72
CA ALA A 8 -8.35 40.42 9.75
C ALA A 8 -7.86 39.69 11.04
N LEU A 9 -6.60 39.95 11.43
CA LEU A 9 -6.03 39.45 12.69
C LEU A 9 -6.83 39.92 13.91
N ARG A 10 -7.26 41.22 13.91
CA ARG A 10 -8.04 41.74 15.02
C ARG A 10 -9.44 41.15 15.09
N TYR A 11 -10.05 40.77 13.98
CA TYR A 11 -11.34 40.10 13.97
C TYR A 11 -11.26 38.70 14.53
N ILE A 12 -10.22 37.91 14.23
CA ILE A 12 -10.05 36.54 14.76
C ILE A 12 -9.68 36.56 16.26
N PHE A 13 -8.80 37.51 16.72
CA PHE A 13 -8.25 37.53 18.09
C PHE A 13 -8.86 38.59 18.97
N SER A 14 -10.05 39.17 18.66
CA SER A 14 -10.68 40.19 19.47
C SER A 14 -11.16 39.66 20.82
N ARG A 15 -10.60 40.20 21.91
CA ARG A 15 -10.88 39.75 23.29
C ARG A 15 -12.18 40.32 23.91
N HIS A 16 -12.99 41.11 23.19
CA HIS A 16 -13.96 41.99 23.87
C HIS A 16 -15.41 41.51 23.94
N SER A 17 -15.77 40.36 23.42
CA SER A 17 -17.03 39.68 23.78
C SER A 17 -17.02 38.23 23.28
N PHE A 18 -17.49 37.28 24.12
CA PHE A 18 -17.91 35.99 23.70
C PHE A 18 -19.17 36.12 22.84
N ASN A 19 -19.00 36.52 21.58
CA ASN A 19 -20.10 36.62 20.65
C ASN A 19 -20.31 35.27 19.97
N PHE A 20 -21.55 35.00 19.59
CA PHE A 20 -21.95 33.81 18.83
C PHE A 20 -21.03 33.51 17.63
N ILE A 21 -20.50 34.55 16.97
CA ILE A 21 -19.53 34.46 15.88
C ILE A 21 -18.22 33.77 16.32
N THR A 22 -17.67 34.14 17.47
CA THR A 22 -16.39 33.57 17.97
C THR A 22 -16.54 32.07 18.19
N VAL A 23 -17.71 31.64 18.68
CA VAL A 23 -18.03 30.21 18.88
C VAL A 23 -18.12 29.47 17.53
N ILE A 24 -18.86 30.04 16.55
CA ILE A 24 -18.99 29.42 15.23
C ILE A 24 -17.65 29.35 14.50
N THR A 25 -16.85 30.42 14.55
CA THR A 25 -15.49 30.44 13.96
C THR A 25 -14.59 29.40 14.65
N GLY A 26 -14.68 29.27 15.99
CA GLY A 26 -13.99 28.25 16.75
C GLY A 26 -14.38 26.81 16.34
N ILE A 27 -15.67 26.56 16.18
CA ILE A 27 -16.18 25.26 15.69
C ILE A 27 -15.67 24.97 14.28
N SER A 28 -15.66 25.98 13.39
CA SER A 28 -15.16 25.85 12.02
C SER A 28 -13.66 25.53 12.01
N LEU A 29 -12.87 26.24 12.84
CA LEU A 29 -11.43 26.00 12.98
C LEU A 29 -11.16 24.58 13.51
N LEU A 30 -11.87 24.16 14.56
CA LEU A 30 -11.76 22.80 15.11
C LEU A 30 -12.17 21.74 14.09
N GLY A 31 -13.24 21.97 13.34
CA GLY A 31 -13.73 21.03 12.33
C GLY A 31 -12.68 20.75 11.25
N ILE A 32 -12.05 21.80 10.70
CA ILE A 32 -10.96 21.64 9.72
C ILE A 32 -9.73 20.98 10.37
N THR A 33 -9.35 21.41 11.59
CA THR A 33 -8.21 20.84 12.30
C THR A 33 -8.37 19.35 12.53
N VAL A 34 -9.53 18.91 13.01
CA VAL A 34 -9.83 17.48 13.22
C VAL A 34 -9.87 16.74 11.89
N GLY A 35 -10.48 17.33 10.85
CA GLY A 35 -10.52 16.72 9.50
C GLY A 35 -9.14 16.51 8.92
N VAL A 36 -8.26 17.50 9.00
CA VAL A 36 -6.86 17.41 8.54
C VAL A 36 -6.09 16.37 9.35
N ALA A 37 -6.20 16.39 10.68
CA ALA A 37 -5.51 15.42 11.53
C ALA A 37 -5.98 13.99 11.25
N ALA A 38 -7.29 13.77 11.11
CA ALA A 38 -7.86 12.47 10.79
C ALA A 38 -7.39 11.98 9.42
N LEU A 39 -7.38 12.85 8.40
CA LEU A 39 -6.92 12.48 7.06
C LEU A 39 -5.44 12.07 7.07
N ILE A 40 -4.58 12.80 7.78
CA ILE A 40 -3.16 12.46 7.92
C ILE A 40 -3.01 11.10 8.64
N CYS A 41 -3.73 10.88 9.75
CA CYS A 41 -3.65 9.61 10.48
C CYS A 41 -4.09 8.43 9.61
N VAL A 42 -5.21 8.54 8.91
CA VAL A 42 -5.72 7.45 8.07
C VAL A 42 -4.79 7.18 6.89
N MET A 43 -4.32 8.22 6.20
CA MET A 43 -3.34 8.05 5.12
C MET A 43 -2.05 7.38 5.60
N SER A 44 -1.55 7.78 6.77
CA SER A 44 -0.34 7.18 7.36
C SER A 44 -0.55 5.72 7.78
N ILE A 45 -1.74 5.34 8.25
CA ILE A 45 -2.08 3.95 8.54
C ILE A 45 -2.11 3.13 7.25
N PHE A 46 -2.75 3.63 6.18
CA PHE A 46 -2.76 2.94 4.88
C PHE A 46 -1.37 2.77 4.30
N ASN A 47 -0.52 3.79 4.39
CA ASN A 47 0.88 3.69 3.97
C ASN A 47 1.63 2.61 4.79
N GLY A 48 1.43 2.58 6.12
CA GLY A 48 2.05 1.58 6.98
C GLY A 48 1.60 0.14 6.67
N PHE A 49 0.31 -0.08 6.42
CA PHE A 49 -0.19 -1.40 5.98
C PHE A 49 0.35 -1.79 4.61
N ARG A 50 0.43 -0.83 3.70
CA ARG A 50 1.00 -1.06 2.36
C ARG A 50 2.46 -1.47 2.46
N GLU A 51 3.30 -0.71 3.16
CA GLU A 51 4.73 -1.02 3.33
C GLU A 51 4.93 -2.37 4.02
N LEU A 52 4.12 -2.67 5.04
CA LEU A 52 4.15 -3.97 5.69
C LEU A 52 3.84 -5.10 4.71
N THR A 53 2.76 -4.97 3.93
CA THR A 53 2.36 -5.96 2.94
C THR A 53 3.41 -6.11 1.85
N GLU A 54 3.94 -5.00 1.33
CA GLU A 54 5.02 -4.99 0.36
C GLU A 54 6.27 -5.69 0.91
N SER A 55 6.70 -5.40 2.12
CA SER A 55 7.86 -6.02 2.75
C SER A 55 7.70 -7.53 2.97
N GLN A 56 6.51 -7.98 3.32
CA GLN A 56 6.21 -9.40 3.48
C GLN A 56 6.23 -10.13 2.13
N ILE A 57 5.53 -9.62 1.12
CA ILE A 57 5.48 -10.23 -0.22
C ILE A 57 6.87 -10.26 -0.84
N VAL A 58 7.56 -9.14 -0.84
CA VAL A 58 8.90 -8.99 -1.42
C VAL A 58 9.95 -9.84 -0.70
N GLY A 59 9.75 -10.14 0.59
CA GLY A 59 10.64 -11.03 1.36
C GLY A 59 10.67 -12.46 0.81
N PHE A 60 9.58 -12.94 0.25
CA PHE A 60 9.43 -14.34 -0.21
C PHE A 60 9.26 -14.46 -1.72
N ASP A 61 8.52 -13.57 -2.36
CA ASP A 61 8.34 -13.56 -3.82
C ASP A 61 9.55 -12.93 -4.54
N PRO A 62 9.77 -13.28 -5.80
CA PRO A 62 10.78 -12.61 -6.63
C PRO A 62 10.38 -11.15 -6.91
N HIS A 63 11.38 -10.28 -7.00
CA HIS A 63 11.14 -8.88 -7.38
C HIS A 63 10.76 -8.76 -8.86
N LEU A 64 11.36 -9.59 -9.70
CA LEU A 64 11.04 -9.75 -11.11
C LEU A 64 10.90 -11.23 -11.44
N ARG A 65 10.01 -11.54 -12.37
CA ARG A 65 9.80 -12.87 -12.93
C ARG A 65 9.81 -12.78 -14.44
N ILE A 66 10.66 -13.57 -15.07
CA ILE A 66 10.72 -13.71 -16.51
C ILE A 66 9.98 -15.00 -16.87
N ILE A 67 8.94 -14.87 -17.70
CA ILE A 67 8.10 -15.97 -18.16
C ILE A 67 8.14 -16.06 -19.69
N SER A 68 7.65 -17.15 -20.25
CA SER A 68 7.44 -17.24 -21.68
C SER A 68 6.22 -16.40 -22.10
N ALA A 69 6.36 -15.61 -23.16
CA ALA A 69 5.25 -14.90 -23.79
C ALA A 69 4.28 -15.84 -24.53
N LYS A 70 4.71 -17.06 -24.87
CA LYS A 70 3.94 -18.01 -25.67
C LYS A 70 3.97 -19.41 -25.05
N GLY A 71 3.21 -19.62 -24.00
CA GLY A 71 3.05 -20.95 -23.40
C GLY A 71 3.72 -21.10 -22.03
N PRO A 72 3.68 -22.32 -21.44
CA PRO A 72 4.09 -22.53 -20.04
C PRO A 72 5.61 -22.65 -19.85
N TRP A 73 6.38 -22.79 -20.95
CA TRP A 73 7.80 -23.11 -20.89
C TRP A 73 8.65 -22.04 -21.55
N LEU A 74 9.66 -21.57 -20.85
CA LEU A 74 10.67 -20.63 -21.30
C LEU A 74 11.88 -21.41 -21.80
N SER A 75 12.08 -21.42 -23.12
CA SER A 75 13.25 -22.04 -23.75
C SER A 75 14.44 -21.10 -23.79
N GLY A 76 15.66 -21.64 -23.81
CA GLY A 76 16.89 -20.84 -23.92
C GLY A 76 17.20 -20.04 -22.64
N HIS A 77 16.78 -20.51 -21.48
CA HIS A 77 16.97 -19.83 -20.20
C HIS A 77 18.44 -19.50 -19.88
N ASN A 78 19.42 -20.28 -20.38
CA ASN A 78 20.86 -19.98 -20.20
C ASN A 78 21.26 -18.66 -20.88
N SER A 79 20.72 -18.37 -22.08
CA SER A 79 21.00 -17.10 -22.77
C SER A 79 20.39 -15.92 -22.00
N ILE A 80 19.22 -16.11 -21.42
CA ILE A 80 18.56 -15.10 -20.57
C ILE A 80 19.36 -14.90 -19.29
N ALA A 81 19.84 -15.96 -18.66
CA ALA A 81 20.70 -15.92 -17.49
C ALA A 81 21.96 -15.08 -17.73
N HIS A 82 22.68 -15.33 -18.83
CA HIS A 82 23.86 -14.52 -19.20
C HIS A 82 23.55 -13.03 -19.41
N LYS A 83 22.35 -12.70 -19.91
CA LYS A 83 21.93 -11.31 -20.05
C LYS A 83 21.65 -10.68 -18.68
N LEU A 84 21.05 -11.44 -17.75
CA LEU A 84 20.81 -10.98 -16.38
C LEU A 84 22.13 -10.71 -15.63
N ASP A 85 23.19 -11.51 -15.87
CA ASP A 85 24.51 -11.29 -15.29
C ASP A 85 25.12 -9.95 -15.72
N SER A 86 24.73 -9.42 -16.88
CA SER A 86 25.22 -8.13 -17.39
C SER A 86 24.47 -6.91 -16.86
N ILE A 87 23.38 -7.11 -16.11
CA ILE A 87 22.54 -6.04 -15.56
C ILE A 87 22.92 -5.81 -14.09
N PRO A 88 23.60 -4.70 -13.75
CA PRO A 88 24.13 -4.47 -12.40
C PRO A 88 23.05 -4.43 -11.28
N GLU A 89 21.83 -4.05 -11.65
CA GLU A 89 20.70 -3.94 -10.70
C GLU A 89 20.13 -5.31 -10.29
N ILE A 90 20.51 -6.40 -11.00
CA ILE A 90 20.09 -7.76 -10.66
C ILE A 90 21.11 -8.39 -9.71
N LYS A 91 20.70 -8.60 -8.49
CA LYS A 91 21.54 -9.19 -7.44
C LYS A 91 21.69 -10.70 -7.54
N SER A 92 20.57 -11.36 -7.81
CA SER A 92 20.51 -12.81 -7.94
C SER A 92 19.31 -13.23 -8.76
N TYR A 93 19.41 -14.38 -9.41
CA TYR A 93 18.31 -15.00 -10.12
C TYR A 93 18.34 -16.52 -9.93
N SER A 94 17.20 -17.15 -10.16
CA SER A 94 17.06 -18.60 -10.09
C SER A 94 16.11 -19.10 -11.18
N PRO A 95 16.53 -20.07 -12.01
CA PRO A 95 15.62 -20.78 -12.87
C PRO A 95 14.69 -21.68 -12.03
N VAL A 96 13.40 -21.68 -12.35
CA VAL A 96 12.40 -22.44 -11.62
C VAL A 96 11.53 -23.25 -12.58
N VAL A 97 11.36 -24.54 -12.26
CA VAL A 97 10.35 -25.39 -12.88
C VAL A 97 9.16 -25.42 -11.95
N ARG A 98 8.07 -24.78 -12.34
CA ARG A 98 6.87 -24.62 -11.52
C ARG A 98 5.66 -25.25 -12.17
N GLY A 99 4.83 -25.89 -11.35
CA GLY A 99 3.56 -26.41 -11.79
C GLY A 99 2.63 -26.70 -10.61
N ARG A 100 1.36 -26.92 -10.91
CA ARG A 100 0.40 -27.40 -9.91
C ARG A 100 0.52 -28.91 -9.77
N VAL A 101 0.47 -29.38 -8.54
CA VAL A 101 0.45 -30.81 -8.21
C VAL A 101 -0.65 -31.10 -7.21
N VAL A 102 -1.09 -32.34 -7.22
CA VAL A 102 -1.94 -32.92 -6.16
C VAL A 102 -1.04 -33.72 -5.26
N ALA A 103 -0.98 -33.36 -3.98
CA ALA A 103 -0.35 -34.18 -2.97
C ALA A 103 -1.37 -35.10 -2.34
N MET A 104 -0.98 -36.34 -2.13
CA MET A 104 -1.75 -37.35 -1.43
C MET A 104 -0.95 -37.93 -0.28
N ASN A 105 -1.55 -37.89 0.91
CA ASN A 105 -1.04 -38.57 2.10
C ASN A 105 -2.21 -39.29 2.77
N LYS A 106 -2.19 -40.61 2.77
CA LYS A 106 -3.32 -41.47 3.24
C LYS A 106 -4.62 -41.09 2.54
N SER A 107 -5.56 -40.44 3.25
CA SER A 107 -6.86 -39.99 2.71
C SER A 107 -6.91 -38.49 2.40
N ASN A 108 -5.87 -37.73 2.71
CA ASN A 108 -5.85 -36.31 2.54
C ASN A 108 -5.29 -35.94 1.16
N LEU A 109 -6.03 -35.08 0.45
CA LEU A 109 -5.67 -34.57 -0.87
C LEU A 109 -5.58 -33.03 -0.82
N GLN A 110 -4.50 -32.47 -1.34
CA GLN A 110 -4.35 -31.02 -1.47
C GLN A 110 -3.68 -30.66 -2.80
N VAL A 111 -4.19 -29.59 -3.43
CA VAL A 111 -3.60 -29.00 -4.63
C VAL A 111 -2.74 -27.82 -4.22
N PHE A 112 -1.51 -27.78 -4.71
CA PHE A 112 -0.58 -26.68 -4.43
C PHE A 112 0.39 -26.45 -5.59
N SER A 113 1.14 -25.35 -5.52
CA SER A 113 2.20 -25.01 -6.49
C SER A 113 3.53 -25.58 -6.01
N LEU A 114 4.10 -26.46 -6.80
CA LEU A 114 5.42 -27.02 -6.58
C LEU A 114 6.47 -26.20 -7.33
N ASN A 115 7.52 -25.79 -6.64
CA ASN A 115 8.66 -25.06 -7.18
C ASN A 115 9.89 -25.96 -7.18
N GLY A 116 10.33 -26.37 -8.34
CA GLY A 116 11.62 -27.03 -8.53
C GLY A 116 12.72 -26.00 -8.69
N ILE A 117 13.66 -25.96 -7.76
CA ILE A 117 14.76 -24.99 -7.71
C ILE A 117 16.11 -25.71 -7.81
N GLU A 118 17.11 -25.04 -8.37
CA GLU A 118 18.40 -25.65 -8.64
C GLU A 118 19.31 -25.70 -7.42
N ASN A 119 19.39 -24.61 -6.69
CA ASN A 119 20.25 -24.50 -5.50
C ASN A 119 19.51 -23.85 -4.33
N PRO A 120 19.18 -24.61 -3.27
CA PRO A 120 18.52 -24.09 -2.07
C PRO A 120 19.40 -23.16 -1.23
N GLU A 121 20.73 -23.23 -1.39
CA GLU A 121 21.69 -22.46 -0.59
C GLU A 121 21.85 -21.01 -1.06
N THR A 122 21.32 -20.67 -2.25
CA THR A 122 21.43 -19.31 -2.80
C THR A 122 20.79 -18.28 -1.86
N GLU A 123 21.32 -17.07 -1.89
CA GLU A 123 20.79 -15.92 -1.16
C GLU A 123 19.31 -15.65 -1.55
N PHE A 124 18.94 -16.06 -2.77
CA PHE A 124 17.56 -15.96 -3.27
C PHE A 124 16.52 -16.61 -2.35
N TYR A 125 16.82 -17.81 -1.80
CA TYR A 125 15.91 -18.58 -0.94
C TYR A 125 16.17 -18.39 0.55
N ARG A 126 17.02 -17.43 0.94
CA ARG A 126 17.37 -17.15 2.33
C ARG A 126 16.14 -16.89 3.22
N GLY A 127 15.13 -16.19 2.70
CA GLY A 127 13.87 -15.92 3.43
C GLY A 127 13.15 -17.20 3.80
N VAL A 128 12.89 -18.08 2.84
CA VAL A 128 12.21 -19.37 3.06
C VAL A 128 13.06 -20.29 3.94
N ARG A 129 14.36 -20.36 3.69
CA ARG A 129 15.28 -21.19 4.48
C ARG A 129 15.31 -20.78 5.97
N ARG A 130 15.34 -19.47 6.28
CA ARG A 130 15.26 -18.98 7.65
C ARG A 130 13.91 -19.20 8.32
N SER A 131 12.87 -19.33 7.54
CA SER A 131 11.50 -19.59 8.02
C SER A 131 11.22 -21.08 8.19
N THR A 132 12.18 -21.98 7.94
CA THR A 132 12.01 -23.41 8.17
C THR A 132 12.01 -23.67 9.68
N MET A 133 10.86 -24.19 10.19
CA MET A 133 10.64 -24.42 11.62
C MET A 133 10.92 -25.87 12.02
N TYR A 134 10.62 -26.82 11.14
CA TYR A 134 10.82 -28.23 11.39
C TYR A 134 11.60 -28.84 10.23
N GLY A 135 12.60 -29.68 10.55
CA GLY A 135 13.52 -30.22 9.56
C GLY A 135 14.44 -29.15 8.97
N ASP A 136 14.90 -29.36 7.76
CA ASP A 136 15.84 -28.47 7.08
C ASP A 136 15.40 -28.20 5.62
N PHE A 137 15.87 -27.05 5.06
CA PHE A 137 15.60 -26.66 3.70
C PHE A 137 16.58 -27.34 2.72
N TYR A 138 16.44 -28.63 2.53
CA TYR A 138 17.23 -29.44 1.59
C TYR A 138 16.35 -30.47 0.88
N PHE A 139 16.82 -31.02 -0.27
CA PHE A 139 16.02 -31.85 -1.17
C PHE A 139 16.54 -33.28 -1.29
N SER A 140 17.48 -33.70 -0.49
CA SER A 140 18.00 -35.07 -0.47
C SER A 140 17.33 -35.87 0.62
N GLY A 141 16.63 -36.94 0.25
CA GLY A 141 16.05 -37.92 1.18
C GLY A 141 16.79 -39.24 1.14
N SER A 142 16.46 -40.17 2.02
CA SER A 142 16.99 -41.52 2.05
C SER A 142 16.44 -42.38 0.90
N GLY A 143 16.99 -42.16 -0.31
CA GLY A 143 16.61 -42.91 -1.53
C GLY A 143 15.43 -42.31 -2.33
N LEU A 144 14.66 -41.38 -1.76
CA LEU A 144 13.59 -40.64 -2.43
C LEU A 144 13.95 -39.13 -2.48
N PRO A 145 13.43 -38.39 -3.46
CA PRO A 145 13.64 -36.95 -3.49
C PRO A 145 12.93 -36.27 -2.29
N GLY A 146 13.60 -35.27 -1.71
CA GLY A 146 13.09 -34.48 -0.60
C GLY A 146 12.14 -33.36 -1.07
N ILE A 147 11.15 -33.05 -0.24
CA ILE A 147 10.25 -31.91 -0.42
C ILE A 147 10.15 -31.10 0.86
N VAL A 148 10.17 -29.78 0.70
CA VAL A 148 9.90 -28.82 1.78
C VAL A 148 8.53 -28.19 1.57
N LEU A 149 7.67 -28.27 2.58
CA LEU A 149 6.27 -27.83 2.52
C LEU A 149 6.04 -26.58 3.38
N GLY A 150 5.11 -25.71 2.96
CA GLY A 150 4.60 -24.68 3.85
C GLY A 150 3.80 -25.30 5.01
N ALA A 151 3.84 -24.67 6.19
CA ALA A 151 3.23 -25.19 7.41
C ALA A 151 1.72 -25.42 7.28
N GLY A 152 1.00 -24.49 6.65
CA GLY A 152 -0.43 -24.67 6.42
C GLY A 152 -0.76 -25.77 5.41
N LEU A 153 0.16 -26.06 4.46
CA LEU A 153 0.03 -27.17 3.52
C LEU A 153 0.32 -28.51 4.23
N ALA A 154 1.40 -28.57 5.01
CA ALA A 154 1.79 -29.75 5.77
C ALA A 154 0.69 -30.17 6.76
N ASP A 155 0.08 -29.22 7.46
CA ASP A 155 -1.06 -29.45 8.37
C ASP A 155 -2.27 -30.05 7.62
N ARG A 156 -2.66 -29.46 6.48
CA ARG A 156 -3.79 -29.94 5.67
C ARG A 156 -3.60 -31.33 5.11
N ILE A 157 -2.37 -31.67 4.72
CA ILE A 157 -2.03 -33.01 4.22
C ILE A 157 -1.85 -34.00 5.39
N GLY A 158 -1.60 -33.48 6.60
CA GLY A 158 -1.24 -34.27 7.78
C GLY A 158 0.14 -34.91 7.63
N ALA A 159 1.12 -34.16 7.11
CA ALA A 159 2.48 -34.63 6.85
C ALA A 159 3.50 -33.93 7.75
N LEU A 160 4.40 -34.70 8.35
CA LEU A 160 5.50 -34.24 9.18
C LEU A 160 6.85 -34.53 8.50
N PRO A 161 7.95 -33.86 8.89
CA PRO A 161 9.28 -34.24 8.42
C PRO A 161 9.57 -35.72 8.68
N GLY A 162 10.01 -36.42 7.62
CA GLY A 162 10.22 -37.86 7.61
C GLY A 162 9.08 -38.66 6.97
N ASP A 163 7.88 -38.10 6.83
CA ASP A 163 6.76 -38.77 6.14
C ASP A 163 6.98 -38.80 4.63
N THR A 164 6.43 -39.86 4.00
CA THR A 164 6.42 -39.97 2.54
C THR A 164 5.04 -39.56 2.00
N ILE A 165 5.05 -38.67 1.02
CA ILE A 165 3.85 -38.20 0.31
C ILE A 165 3.95 -38.52 -1.17
N THR A 166 2.82 -38.68 -1.81
CA THR A 166 2.74 -38.95 -3.25
C THR A 166 2.30 -37.68 -3.97
N LEU A 167 3.05 -37.29 -5.00
CA LEU A 167 2.71 -36.15 -5.87
C LEU A 167 2.27 -36.62 -7.23
N MET A 168 1.24 -36.00 -7.76
CA MET A 168 0.72 -36.21 -9.12
C MET A 168 0.59 -34.89 -9.85
N SER A 169 1.14 -34.80 -11.08
CA SER A 169 0.88 -33.66 -11.96
C SER A 169 -0.47 -33.81 -12.67
N PRO A 170 -1.08 -32.71 -13.17
CA PRO A 170 -2.31 -32.76 -13.96
C PRO A 170 -2.18 -33.69 -15.17
N GLU A 171 -1.01 -33.67 -15.83
CA GLU A 171 -0.73 -34.53 -17.01
C GLU A 171 -0.71 -36.03 -16.64
N MET A 172 -0.20 -36.36 -15.46
CA MET A 172 -0.22 -37.73 -14.93
C MET A 172 -1.66 -38.18 -14.65
N ILE A 173 -2.47 -37.28 -14.07
CA ILE A 173 -3.89 -37.57 -13.78
C ILE A 173 -4.65 -37.75 -15.09
N GLU A 174 -4.49 -36.85 -16.05
CA GLU A 174 -5.14 -36.95 -17.36
C GLU A 174 -4.75 -38.24 -18.11
N SER A 175 -3.46 -38.58 -18.12
CA SER A 175 -2.95 -39.79 -18.73
C SER A 175 -3.50 -41.05 -18.06
N SER A 176 -3.68 -41.02 -16.74
CA SER A 176 -4.28 -42.13 -15.98
C SER A 176 -5.74 -42.36 -16.34
N ILE A 177 -6.50 -41.29 -16.51
CA ILE A 177 -7.91 -41.32 -16.95
C ILE A 177 -8.00 -41.87 -18.38
N ARG A 178 -7.17 -41.38 -19.31
CA ARG A 178 -7.18 -41.84 -20.71
C ARG A 178 -6.82 -43.30 -20.90
N THR A 179 -5.90 -43.80 -20.07
CA THR A 179 -5.42 -45.21 -20.22
C THR A 179 -6.12 -46.20 -19.33
N PHE A 180 -7.07 -45.76 -18.49
CA PHE A 180 -7.70 -46.56 -17.44
C PHE A 180 -6.69 -47.31 -16.56
N ARG A 181 -5.46 -46.81 -16.47
CA ARG A 181 -4.40 -47.31 -15.60
C ARG A 181 -3.98 -46.21 -14.66
N MET A 182 -4.13 -46.39 -13.36
CA MET A 182 -3.55 -45.48 -12.38
C MET A 182 -2.02 -45.52 -12.53
N LYS A 183 -1.43 -44.47 -13.06
CA LYS A 183 0.01 -44.25 -12.91
C LYS A 183 0.29 -43.97 -11.43
N SER A 184 1.21 -44.75 -10.86
CA SER A 184 1.70 -44.44 -9.51
C SER A 184 2.27 -43.04 -9.51
N GLY A 185 1.81 -42.18 -8.59
CA GLY A 185 2.41 -40.85 -8.41
C GLY A 185 3.88 -40.97 -7.99
N SER A 186 4.61 -39.89 -8.04
CA SER A 186 6.00 -39.83 -7.59
C SER A 186 6.04 -39.63 -6.08
N GLU A 187 6.81 -40.47 -5.38
CA GLU A 187 6.97 -40.39 -3.92
C GLU A 187 8.07 -39.44 -3.54
N PHE A 188 7.81 -38.63 -2.49
CA PHE A 188 8.72 -37.65 -1.91
C PHE A 188 8.74 -37.77 -0.41
N VAL A 189 9.92 -37.60 0.20
CA VAL A 189 10.05 -37.52 1.65
C VAL A 189 10.00 -36.07 2.08
N VAL A 190 9.16 -35.73 3.05
CA VAL A 190 9.10 -34.39 3.64
C VAL A 190 10.39 -34.17 4.44
N THR A 191 11.25 -33.26 3.97
CA THR A 191 12.54 -32.95 4.62
C THR A 191 12.45 -31.73 5.53
N GLY A 192 11.48 -30.85 5.31
CA GLY A 192 11.29 -29.68 6.15
C GLY A 192 9.90 -29.05 5.98
N VAL A 193 9.56 -28.22 6.96
CA VAL A 193 8.34 -27.41 6.97
C VAL A 193 8.70 -25.98 7.29
N PHE A 194 8.36 -25.05 6.38
CA PHE A 194 8.59 -23.62 6.56
C PHE A 194 7.31 -22.89 6.96
N MET A 195 7.44 -21.81 7.73
CA MET A 195 6.35 -20.93 8.14
C MET A 195 6.76 -19.48 7.90
N THR A 196 6.16 -18.88 6.86
CA THR A 196 6.42 -17.48 6.51
C THR A 196 5.53 -16.51 7.27
N ASN A 197 4.53 -17.03 7.99
CA ASN A 197 3.43 -16.30 8.58
C ASN A 197 2.51 -15.59 7.55
N ILE A 198 2.70 -15.82 6.27
CA ILE A 198 1.77 -15.45 5.21
C ILE A 198 0.94 -16.69 4.91
N LYS A 199 -0.29 -16.73 5.45
CA LYS A 199 -1.17 -17.92 5.37
C LYS A 199 -1.31 -18.46 3.96
N ASP A 200 -1.47 -17.59 2.98
CA ASP A 200 -1.62 -17.97 1.58
C ASP A 200 -0.35 -18.61 1.01
N TYR A 201 0.82 -18.11 1.42
CA TYR A 201 2.11 -18.68 1.00
C TYR A 201 2.35 -20.04 1.64
N ASP A 202 2.09 -20.15 2.93
CA ASP A 202 2.27 -21.38 3.72
C ASP A 202 1.31 -22.50 3.29
N ILE A 203 0.20 -22.20 2.61
CA ILE A 203 -0.76 -23.19 2.11
C ILE A 203 -0.50 -23.57 0.65
N ARG A 204 0.09 -22.65 -0.14
CA ARG A 204 0.14 -22.78 -1.60
C ARG A 204 1.44 -23.32 -2.14
N PHE A 205 2.55 -23.27 -1.41
CA PHE A 205 3.87 -23.55 -1.96
C PHE A 205 4.57 -24.72 -1.30
N GLY A 206 5.26 -25.50 -2.15
CA GLY A 206 6.26 -26.49 -1.77
C GLY A 206 7.48 -26.36 -2.68
N PHE A 207 8.64 -26.82 -2.17
CA PHE A 207 9.92 -26.73 -2.85
C PHE A 207 10.57 -28.12 -2.97
N VAL A 208 11.15 -28.37 -4.16
CA VAL A 208 11.89 -29.62 -4.46
C VAL A 208 13.12 -29.29 -5.31
N ASP A 209 13.99 -30.26 -5.49
CA ASP A 209 15.07 -30.17 -6.48
C ASP A 209 14.50 -30.02 -7.90
N ILE A 210 15.14 -29.20 -8.73
CA ILE A 210 14.68 -28.92 -10.11
C ILE A 210 14.62 -30.20 -10.97
N LYS A 211 15.51 -31.17 -10.73
CA LYS A 211 15.49 -32.46 -11.46
C LYS A 211 14.26 -33.28 -11.11
N ALA A 212 13.86 -33.29 -9.84
CA ALA A 212 12.64 -33.96 -9.41
C ALA A 212 11.39 -33.29 -9.99
N ALA A 213 11.34 -31.95 -10.03
CA ALA A 213 10.27 -31.23 -10.71
C ALA A 213 10.23 -31.49 -12.21
N ARG A 214 11.38 -31.57 -12.89
CA ARG A 214 11.47 -31.95 -14.29
C ARG A 214 10.91 -33.35 -14.55
N GLY A 215 11.14 -34.29 -13.63
CA GLY A 215 10.55 -35.64 -13.70
C GLY A 215 9.01 -35.64 -13.61
N LEU A 216 8.44 -34.72 -12.83
CA LEU A 216 6.99 -34.60 -12.66
C LEU A 216 6.29 -33.90 -13.82
N PHE A 217 6.88 -32.82 -14.34
CA PHE A 217 6.24 -31.93 -15.33
C PHE A 217 6.71 -32.19 -16.75
N SER A 218 7.78 -32.97 -16.95
CA SER A 218 8.37 -33.30 -18.27
C SER A 218 8.49 -32.10 -19.21
N PRO A 219 9.15 -31.01 -18.78
CA PRO A 219 9.35 -29.84 -19.66
C PRO A 219 10.16 -30.24 -20.91
N PRO A 220 10.06 -29.47 -22.00
CA PRO A 220 10.96 -29.60 -23.14
C PRO A 220 12.42 -29.51 -22.71
N ASP A 221 13.33 -30.07 -23.51
CA ASP A 221 14.75 -30.06 -23.21
C ASP A 221 15.24 -28.64 -22.94
N ASN A 222 15.96 -28.50 -21.83
CA ASN A 222 16.55 -27.23 -21.40
C ASN A 222 15.54 -26.05 -21.24
N ALA A 223 14.27 -26.34 -20.96
CA ALA A 223 13.25 -25.33 -20.65
C ALA A 223 12.99 -25.23 -19.13
N VAL A 224 12.55 -24.05 -18.69
CA VAL A 224 12.09 -23.77 -17.33
C VAL A 224 10.72 -23.09 -17.39
N SER A 225 10.01 -23.05 -16.29
CA SER A 225 8.73 -22.32 -16.26
C SER A 225 8.98 -20.81 -16.17
N THR A 226 9.93 -20.41 -15.31
CA THR A 226 10.26 -19.01 -15.05
C THR A 226 11.74 -18.86 -14.70
N ILE A 227 12.26 -17.63 -14.84
CA ILE A 227 13.46 -17.19 -14.15
C ILE A 227 13.02 -16.11 -13.17
N ASP A 228 13.16 -16.41 -11.89
CA ASP A 228 12.83 -15.49 -10.82
C ASP A 228 14.09 -14.70 -10.44
N ALA A 229 14.01 -13.35 -10.33
CA ALA A 229 15.14 -12.47 -10.06
C ALA A 229 14.88 -11.53 -8.89
N ARG A 230 15.95 -11.15 -8.19
CA ARG A 230 15.96 -10.16 -7.11
C ARG A 230 16.84 -8.98 -7.46
N THR A 231 16.42 -7.78 -7.08
CA THR A 231 17.14 -6.52 -7.24
C THR A 231 17.50 -5.94 -5.87
N ASP A 232 18.46 -5.03 -5.82
CA ASP A 232 18.79 -4.31 -4.59
C ASP A 232 17.82 -3.13 -4.35
N ASP A 233 17.30 -2.52 -5.41
CA ASP A 233 16.35 -1.40 -5.34
C ASP A 233 14.95 -1.85 -5.77
N ILE A 234 14.07 -1.96 -4.78
CA ILE A 234 12.68 -2.39 -4.97
C ILE A 234 11.79 -1.19 -5.31
N ASP A 235 12.16 -0.01 -4.87
CA ASP A 235 11.37 1.21 -5.10
C ASP A 235 11.41 1.59 -6.57
N ASP A 236 12.56 1.40 -7.24
CA ASP A 236 12.76 1.67 -8.67
C ASP A 236 12.42 0.47 -9.59
N ILE A 237 11.66 -0.50 -9.09
CA ILE A 237 11.33 -1.74 -9.83
C ILE A 237 10.71 -1.49 -11.21
N ALA A 238 10.00 -0.37 -11.40
CA ALA A 238 9.37 -0.02 -12.67
C ALA A 238 10.40 0.29 -13.77
N ASN A 239 11.47 1.00 -13.43
CA ASN A 239 12.56 1.32 -14.37
C ASN A 239 13.44 0.10 -14.59
N ILE A 240 13.74 -0.66 -13.53
CA ILE A 240 14.51 -1.91 -13.64
C ILE A 240 13.75 -2.91 -14.52
N LYS A 241 12.43 -3.08 -14.36
CA LYS A 241 11.60 -3.90 -15.23
C LYS A 241 11.73 -3.49 -16.71
N LYS A 242 11.65 -2.19 -17.02
CA LYS A 242 11.77 -1.68 -18.38
C LYS A 242 13.16 -1.98 -18.96
N LYS A 243 14.22 -1.80 -18.18
CA LYS A 243 15.59 -2.08 -18.59
C LYS A 243 15.77 -3.56 -18.88
N VAL A 244 15.36 -4.43 -17.94
CA VAL A 244 15.42 -5.88 -18.12
C VAL A 244 14.61 -6.31 -19.33
N ALA A 245 13.39 -5.81 -19.50
CA ALA A 245 12.54 -6.16 -20.65
C ALA A 245 13.17 -5.76 -21.99
N GLY A 246 13.91 -4.64 -22.05
CA GLY A 246 14.62 -4.20 -23.24
C GLY A 246 15.75 -5.15 -23.69
N GLU A 247 16.32 -5.90 -22.75
CA GLU A 247 17.39 -6.88 -23.02
C GLU A 247 16.84 -8.29 -23.31
N MET A 248 15.56 -8.54 -23.01
CA MET A 248 14.96 -9.87 -23.20
C MET A 248 14.52 -10.10 -24.65
N PRO A 249 14.49 -11.36 -25.10
CA PRO A 249 13.94 -11.70 -26.40
C PRO A 249 12.42 -11.51 -26.39
N GLU A 250 11.81 -11.27 -27.57
CA GLU A 250 10.34 -11.13 -27.73
C GLU A 250 9.54 -12.35 -27.25
N SER A 251 10.19 -13.49 -27.11
CA SER A 251 9.58 -14.71 -26.55
C SER A 251 9.46 -14.70 -25.02
N ALA A 252 10.03 -13.72 -24.34
CA ALA A 252 10.03 -13.61 -22.90
C ALA A 252 9.31 -12.32 -22.46
N GLU A 253 8.51 -12.44 -21.40
CA GLU A 253 7.82 -11.34 -20.74
C GLU A 253 8.40 -11.15 -19.34
N VAL A 254 8.63 -9.90 -18.93
CA VAL A 254 9.12 -9.56 -17.60
C VAL A 254 7.98 -9.01 -16.77
N GLN A 255 7.71 -9.66 -15.67
CA GLN A 255 6.70 -9.26 -14.69
C GLN A 255 7.39 -8.83 -13.40
N SER A 256 6.92 -7.75 -12.79
CA SER A 256 7.34 -7.31 -11.46
C SER A 256 6.48 -7.97 -10.37
N TRP A 257 6.93 -7.90 -9.12
CA TRP A 257 6.13 -8.34 -7.98
C TRP A 257 4.75 -7.65 -7.91
N ARG A 258 4.65 -6.40 -8.41
CA ARG A 258 3.37 -5.67 -8.53
C ARG A 258 2.44 -6.29 -9.56
N ASP A 259 2.99 -6.77 -10.68
CA ASP A 259 2.20 -7.45 -11.71
C ASP A 259 1.74 -8.83 -11.22
N LEU A 260 2.61 -9.53 -10.47
CA LEU A 260 2.30 -10.85 -9.89
C LEU A 260 1.18 -10.79 -8.83
N ASN A 261 1.08 -9.66 -8.11
CA ASN A 261 0.12 -9.41 -7.05
C ASN A 261 -0.86 -8.27 -7.41
N ARG A 262 -1.19 -8.15 -8.70
CA ARG A 262 -1.96 -7.04 -9.25
C ARG A 262 -3.31 -6.85 -8.55
N GLU A 263 -4.05 -7.92 -8.32
CA GLU A 263 -5.37 -7.87 -7.65
C GLU A 263 -5.26 -7.25 -6.25
N LEU A 264 -4.28 -7.68 -5.46
CA LEU A 264 -4.03 -7.13 -4.12
C LEU A 264 -3.65 -5.66 -4.19
N TYR A 265 -2.76 -5.31 -5.12
CA TYR A 265 -2.32 -3.94 -5.29
C TYR A 265 -3.46 -3.00 -5.74
N GLU A 266 -4.32 -3.44 -6.66
CA GLU A 266 -5.49 -2.68 -7.11
C GLU A 266 -6.49 -2.46 -5.96
N VAL A 267 -6.75 -3.47 -5.12
CA VAL A 267 -7.60 -3.33 -3.93
C VAL A 267 -7.04 -2.30 -2.96
N MET A 268 -5.74 -2.35 -2.65
CA MET A 268 -5.08 -1.40 -1.74
C MET A 268 -5.11 0.04 -2.30
N GLN A 269 -4.92 0.21 -3.59
CA GLN A 269 -5.04 1.50 -4.28
C GLN A 269 -6.47 2.04 -4.19
N PHE A 270 -7.45 1.19 -4.43
CA PHE A 270 -8.86 1.56 -4.34
C PHE A 270 -9.25 1.97 -2.92
N GLU A 271 -8.85 1.20 -1.91
CA GLU A 271 -9.10 1.52 -0.50
C GLU A 271 -8.49 2.88 -0.10
N ARG A 272 -7.25 3.15 -0.52
CA ARG A 272 -6.59 4.44 -0.28
C ARG A 272 -7.37 5.58 -0.93
N MET A 273 -7.78 5.42 -2.17
CA MET A 273 -8.53 6.45 -2.91
C MET A 273 -9.92 6.68 -2.32
N ALA A 274 -10.63 5.61 -1.93
CA ALA A 274 -11.93 5.69 -1.29
C ALA A 274 -11.85 6.41 0.07
N SER A 275 -10.85 6.08 0.88
CA SER A 275 -10.61 6.72 2.18
C SER A 275 -10.26 8.20 2.03
N PHE A 276 -9.39 8.53 1.07
CA PHE A 276 -9.10 9.93 0.76
C PHE A 276 -10.36 10.69 0.34
N ALA A 277 -11.21 10.10 -0.51
CA ALA A 277 -12.45 10.74 -0.96
C ALA A 277 -13.43 10.96 0.21
N ILE A 278 -13.65 9.95 1.08
CA ILE A 278 -14.55 10.06 2.22
C ILE A 278 -14.06 11.12 3.21
N LEU A 279 -12.77 11.11 3.54
CA LEU A 279 -12.19 12.06 4.49
C LEU A 279 -12.12 13.47 3.91
N SER A 280 -11.91 13.61 2.60
CA SER A 280 -12.01 14.90 1.90
C SER A 280 -13.43 15.49 2.01
N LEU A 281 -14.46 14.64 1.98
CA LEU A 281 -15.85 15.08 2.18
C LEU A 281 -16.06 15.68 3.59
N ILE A 282 -15.42 15.11 4.62
CA ILE A 282 -15.46 15.66 5.97
C ILE A 282 -14.82 17.07 6.01
N ILE A 283 -13.69 17.26 5.34
CA ILE A 283 -13.05 18.57 5.22
C ILE A 283 -13.96 19.55 4.47
N ILE A 284 -14.60 19.12 3.39
CA ILE A 284 -15.55 19.95 2.63
C ILE A 284 -16.72 20.40 3.53
N ILE A 285 -17.28 19.51 4.33
CA ILE A 285 -18.34 19.86 5.29
C ILE A 285 -17.84 20.90 6.29
N ALA A 286 -16.63 20.71 6.85
CA ALA A 286 -16.03 21.68 7.76
C ALA A 286 -15.82 23.05 7.10
N VAL A 287 -15.44 23.07 5.82
CA VAL A 287 -15.26 24.28 5.01
C VAL A 287 -16.61 25.01 4.78
N PHE A 288 -17.72 24.29 4.64
CA PHE A 288 -19.05 24.94 4.59
C PHE A 288 -19.39 25.66 5.90
N ASN A 289 -18.94 25.14 7.06
CA ASN A 289 -19.10 25.86 8.33
C ASN A 289 -18.30 27.18 8.33
N VAL A 290 -17.11 27.20 7.71
CA VAL A 290 -16.36 28.45 7.52
C VAL A 290 -17.12 29.45 6.65
N LEU A 291 -17.70 28.99 5.55
CA LEU A 291 -18.52 29.82 4.68
C LEU A 291 -19.72 30.41 5.43
N ALA A 292 -20.42 29.64 6.24
CA ALA A 292 -21.54 30.10 7.07
C ALA A 292 -21.07 31.10 8.12
N SER A 293 -19.98 30.81 8.85
CA SER A 293 -19.37 31.68 9.84
C SER A 293 -18.97 33.04 9.25
N LEU A 294 -18.23 33.03 8.17
CA LEU A 294 -17.79 34.29 7.51
C LEU A 294 -18.97 35.07 6.94
N THR A 295 -19.99 34.40 6.44
CA THR A 295 -21.19 35.07 5.95
C THR A 295 -21.92 35.78 7.11
N MET A 296 -22.00 35.14 8.27
CA MET A 296 -22.58 35.75 9.48
C MET A 296 -21.73 36.92 9.99
N THR A 297 -20.40 36.76 10.01
CA THR A 297 -19.46 37.86 10.34
C THR A 297 -19.65 39.08 9.43
N VAL A 298 -19.85 38.88 8.12
CA VAL A 298 -20.15 39.96 7.19
C VAL A 298 -21.46 40.67 7.54
N VAL A 299 -22.50 39.94 7.95
CA VAL A 299 -23.79 40.51 8.31
C VAL A 299 -23.69 41.33 9.60
N GLU A 300 -23.08 40.80 10.65
CA GLU A 300 -22.91 41.48 11.94
C GLU A 300 -21.95 42.67 11.86
N LYS A 301 -20.90 42.56 11.06
CA LYS A 301 -19.93 43.64 10.84
C LYS A 301 -20.30 44.63 9.71
N ARG A 302 -21.58 44.64 9.34
CA ARG A 302 -22.08 45.50 8.25
C ARG A 302 -21.86 46.96 8.53
N SER A 303 -22.10 47.43 9.78
CA SER A 303 -21.84 48.82 10.22
C SER A 303 -20.35 49.16 10.12
N ASP A 304 -19.46 48.30 10.58
CA ASP A 304 -18.01 48.48 10.49
C ASP A 304 -17.55 48.63 9.02
N ILE A 305 -18.15 47.80 8.10
CA ILE A 305 -17.90 47.92 6.66
C ILE A 305 -18.36 49.26 6.12
N GLY A 306 -19.52 49.74 6.57
CA GLY A 306 -20.06 51.06 6.20
C GLY A 306 -19.11 52.20 6.59
N VAL A 307 -18.62 52.16 7.82
CA VAL A 307 -17.62 53.14 8.33
C VAL A 307 -16.32 53.07 7.52
N LEU A 308 -15.79 51.89 7.27
CA LEU A 308 -14.55 51.75 6.47
C LEU A 308 -14.73 52.29 5.05
N LYS A 309 -15.88 52.09 4.43
CA LYS A 309 -16.20 52.61 3.08
C LYS A 309 -16.36 54.12 3.09
N SER A 310 -16.97 54.68 4.11
CA SER A 310 -17.07 56.18 4.24
C SER A 310 -15.74 56.83 4.48
N LEU A 311 -14.77 56.13 5.06
CA LEU A 311 -13.37 56.54 5.19
C LEU A 311 -12.53 56.32 3.91
N GLY A 312 -13.15 55.85 2.79
CA GLY A 312 -12.50 55.71 1.51
C GLY A 312 -12.00 54.29 1.19
N ALA A 313 -12.35 53.27 1.99
CA ALA A 313 -11.98 51.88 1.67
C ALA A 313 -12.76 51.38 0.45
N GLY A 314 -12.07 51.06 -0.64
CA GLY A 314 -12.65 50.49 -1.84
C GLY A 314 -13.05 49.01 -1.69
N ASP A 315 -13.90 48.53 -2.60
CA ASP A 315 -14.40 47.15 -2.61
C ASP A 315 -13.30 46.09 -2.57
N LYS A 316 -12.19 46.34 -3.26
CA LYS A 316 -11.01 45.44 -3.24
C LYS A 316 -10.39 45.33 -1.84
N THR A 317 -10.41 46.41 -1.08
CA THR A 317 -9.86 46.44 0.28
C THR A 317 -10.72 45.63 1.23
N ILE A 318 -12.04 45.83 1.16
CA ILE A 318 -13.01 45.07 1.96
C ILE A 318 -12.93 43.57 1.62
N SER A 319 -12.96 43.21 0.31
CA SER A 319 -12.82 41.81 -0.09
C SER A 319 -11.52 41.17 0.42
N ARG A 320 -10.38 41.89 0.39
CA ARG A 320 -9.11 41.39 0.91
C ARG A 320 -9.11 41.16 2.44
N ILE A 321 -9.85 41.97 3.22
CA ILE A 321 -9.98 41.73 4.67
C ILE A 321 -10.54 40.33 4.94
N TYR A 322 -11.69 39.99 4.31
CA TYR A 322 -12.34 38.69 4.52
C TYR A 322 -11.58 37.54 3.89
N LEU A 323 -10.91 37.76 2.75
CA LEU A 323 -10.01 36.74 2.18
C LEU A 323 -8.82 36.44 3.11
N PHE A 324 -8.25 37.45 3.75
CA PHE A 324 -7.19 37.24 4.74
C PHE A 324 -7.72 36.56 6.00
N GLU A 325 -8.94 36.89 6.46
CA GLU A 325 -9.57 36.25 7.60
C GLU A 325 -9.75 34.74 7.36
N GLY A 326 -10.38 34.34 6.26
CA GLY A 326 -10.54 32.94 5.91
C GLY A 326 -9.22 32.24 5.57
N GLY A 327 -8.28 32.95 4.92
CA GLY A 327 -6.93 32.45 4.69
C GLY A 327 -6.20 32.14 6.01
N LEU A 328 -6.31 33.01 7.02
CA LEU A 328 -5.74 32.78 8.35
C LEU A 328 -6.40 31.59 9.05
N ILE A 329 -7.73 31.47 8.99
CA ILE A 329 -8.44 30.29 9.52
C ILE A 329 -7.89 29.04 8.84
N GLY A 330 -7.79 29.02 7.51
CA GLY A 330 -7.25 27.90 6.73
C GLY A 330 -5.81 27.54 7.12
N VAL A 331 -4.93 28.51 7.24
CA VAL A 331 -3.52 28.30 7.65
C VAL A 331 -3.43 27.75 9.07
N ILE A 332 -4.12 28.39 10.02
CA ILE A 332 -4.07 27.97 11.43
C ILE A 332 -4.63 26.55 11.59
N SER A 333 -5.79 26.26 10.99
CA SER A 333 -6.43 24.94 11.07
C SER A 333 -5.58 23.86 10.41
N SER A 334 -5.04 24.14 9.24
CA SER A 334 -4.18 23.21 8.49
C SER A 334 -2.88 22.91 9.25
N LEU A 335 -2.22 23.95 9.81
CA LEU A 335 -1.01 23.77 10.62
C LEU A 335 -1.30 23.01 11.92
N MET A 336 -2.35 23.38 12.66
CA MET A 336 -2.72 22.66 13.88
C MET A 336 -3.11 21.21 13.58
N GLY A 337 -3.93 20.99 12.55
CA GLY A 337 -4.30 19.66 12.12
C GLY A 337 -3.10 18.82 11.67
N GLY A 338 -2.18 19.44 10.93
CA GLY A 338 -0.91 18.83 10.52
C GLY A 338 -0.05 18.43 11.72
N LEU A 339 0.14 19.32 12.68
CA LEU A 339 0.91 19.06 13.90
C LEU A 339 0.27 17.97 14.77
N ILE A 340 -1.05 18.01 14.95
CA ILE A 340 -1.77 17.01 15.75
C ILE A 340 -1.73 15.66 15.04
N GLY A 341 -2.05 15.61 13.75
CA GLY A 341 -2.05 14.37 12.97
C GLY A 341 -0.67 13.72 12.91
N ALA A 342 0.37 14.50 12.57
CA ALA A 342 1.74 14.03 12.57
C ALA A 342 2.20 13.61 13.98
N GLY A 343 1.86 14.39 15.02
CA GLY A 343 2.19 14.06 16.41
C GLY A 343 1.55 12.74 16.87
N LEU A 344 0.29 12.47 16.50
CA LEU A 344 -0.38 11.20 16.79
C LEU A 344 0.28 10.02 16.05
N CYS A 345 0.62 10.21 14.77
CA CYS A 345 1.31 9.19 13.99
C CYS A 345 2.71 8.87 14.57
N LEU A 346 3.51 9.90 14.86
CA LEU A 346 4.83 9.71 15.49
C LEU A 346 4.71 9.08 16.88
N GLY A 347 3.68 9.46 17.66
CA GLY A 347 3.37 8.82 18.93
C GLY A 347 3.06 7.33 18.78
N GLN A 348 2.25 6.95 17.79
CA GLN A 348 1.95 5.54 17.49
C GLN A 348 3.21 4.77 17.07
N ILE A 349 4.05 5.34 16.22
CA ILE A 349 5.32 4.72 15.78
C ILE A 349 6.24 4.47 16.98
N HIS A 350 6.37 5.45 17.88
CA HIS A 350 7.33 5.36 19.00
C HIS A 350 6.79 4.58 20.20
N TYR A 351 5.55 4.83 20.61
CA TYR A 351 4.97 4.25 21.82
C TYR A 351 4.07 3.04 21.58
N LYS A 352 3.71 2.74 20.31
CA LYS A 352 2.84 1.62 19.93
C LYS A 352 1.57 1.54 20.81
N TRP A 353 0.86 2.66 20.96
CA TRP A 353 -0.32 2.75 21.82
C TRP A 353 -1.42 1.76 21.44
N PHE A 354 -1.67 1.59 20.15
CA PHE A 354 -2.64 0.65 19.62
C PHE A 354 -1.96 -0.67 19.30
N LYS A 355 -1.93 -1.55 20.30
CA LYS A 355 -1.44 -2.93 20.14
C LYS A 355 -2.53 -3.80 19.53
N VAL A 356 -2.12 -4.77 18.73
CA VAL A 356 -3.00 -5.79 18.14
C VAL A 356 -2.72 -7.11 18.82
N ASP A 357 -3.73 -7.97 18.94
CA ASP A 357 -3.59 -9.28 19.55
C ASP A 357 -2.70 -10.17 18.68
N THR A 358 -1.47 -10.38 19.11
CA THR A 358 -0.44 -11.17 18.42
C THR A 358 -0.80 -12.65 18.27
N SER A 359 -1.81 -13.14 19.03
CA SER A 359 -2.31 -14.51 18.88
C SER A 359 -3.12 -14.71 17.58
N LYS A 360 -3.65 -13.62 17.02
CA LYS A 360 -4.50 -13.63 15.81
C LYS A 360 -3.84 -12.97 14.60
N TYR A 361 -2.92 -12.04 14.85
CA TYR A 361 -2.27 -11.23 13.82
C TYR A 361 -0.76 -11.23 14.02
N ILE A 362 -0.03 -11.22 12.93
CA ILE A 362 1.45 -11.26 12.90
C ILE A 362 2.07 -9.91 13.30
N ILE A 363 1.24 -8.88 13.49
CA ILE A 363 1.66 -7.52 13.79
C ILE A 363 1.44 -7.20 15.27
N ASP A 364 2.45 -6.64 15.93
CA ASP A 364 2.41 -6.24 17.34
C ASP A 364 1.58 -4.97 17.58
N SER A 365 1.48 -4.10 16.56
CA SER A 365 0.81 -2.82 16.64
C SER A 365 0.30 -2.40 15.26
N ILE A 366 -0.66 -1.48 15.22
CA ILE A 366 -1.13 -0.90 13.95
C ILE A 366 0.08 -0.24 13.24
N PRO A 367 0.42 -0.68 12.02
CA PRO A 367 1.51 -0.10 11.27
C PRO A 367 1.15 1.31 10.81
N VAL A 368 2.06 2.25 11.00
CA VAL A 368 1.90 3.65 10.60
C VAL A 368 3.17 4.09 9.90
N SER A 369 3.06 4.62 8.69
CA SER A 369 4.16 5.23 7.95
C SER A 369 3.78 6.65 7.56
N LEU A 370 4.53 7.62 8.08
CA LEU A 370 4.27 9.05 7.89
C LEU A 370 5.15 9.59 6.76
N HIS A 371 4.53 9.86 5.61
CA HIS A 371 5.20 10.48 4.48
C HIS A 371 5.00 11.99 4.51
N SER A 372 6.08 12.75 4.45
CA SER A 372 6.06 14.22 4.44
C SER A 372 5.29 14.79 3.25
N GLU A 373 5.30 14.10 2.12
CA GLU A 373 4.57 14.47 0.91
C GLU A 373 3.06 14.41 1.12
N ASP A 374 2.54 13.33 1.73
CA ASP A 374 1.12 13.18 2.04
C ASP A 374 0.66 14.27 3.02
N VAL A 375 1.46 14.56 4.04
CA VAL A 375 1.16 15.64 5.00
C VAL A 375 1.07 16.99 4.28
N ALA A 376 2.04 17.30 3.41
CA ALA A 376 2.05 18.55 2.65
C ALA A 376 0.85 18.66 1.69
N ILE A 377 0.49 17.57 1.00
CA ILE A 377 -0.66 17.52 0.09
C ILE A 377 -1.96 17.77 0.86
N VAL A 378 -2.17 17.09 1.99
CA VAL A 378 -3.38 17.25 2.82
C VAL A 378 -3.50 18.67 3.37
N MET A 379 -2.40 19.24 3.87
CA MET A 379 -2.38 20.62 4.37
C MET A 379 -2.66 21.63 3.26
N LEU A 380 -2.05 21.48 2.08
CA LEU A 380 -2.29 22.35 0.93
C LEU A 380 -3.74 22.22 0.44
N PHE A 381 -4.27 21.03 0.34
CA PHE A 381 -5.65 20.75 -0.07
C PHE A 381 -6.66 21.43 0.85
N SER A 382 -6.51 21.27 2.18
CA SER A 382 -7.41 21.90 3.15
C SER A 382 -7.32 23.44 3.12
N PHE A 383 -6.11 23.98 2.94
CA PHE A 383 -5.88 25.41 2.79
C PHE A 383 -6.56 25.99 1.54
N VAL A 384 -6.39 25.32 0.40
CA VAL A 384 -7.02 25.73 -0.87
C VAL A 384 -8.55 25.70 -0.76
N LEU A 385 -9.11 24.66 -0.14
CA LEU A 385 -10.55 24.57 0.11
C LEU A 385 -11.04 25.71 1.02
N ALA A 386 -10.33 26.00 2.12
CA ALA A 386 -10.67 27.08 3.04
C ALA A 386 -10.68 28.45 2.34
N ILE A 387 -9.66 28.78 1.54
CA ILE A 387 -9.62 30.00 0.75
C ILE A 387 -10.79 30.04 -0.25
N SER A 388 -11.05 28.95 -0.94
CA SER A 388 -12.12 28.89 -1.95
C SER A 388 -13.49 29.22 -1.35
N ALA A 389 -13.77 28.70 -0.15
CA ALA A 389 -15.01 28.99 0.58
C ALA A 389 -15.15 30.48 0.98
N THR A 390 -14.04 31.18 1.19
CA THR A 390 -14.06 32.57 1.61
C THR A 390 -14.33 33.56 0.48
N ILE A 391 -14.19 33.13 -0.78
CA ILE A 391 -14.38 34.00 -1.95
C ILE A 391 -15.80 34.57 -2.01
N TYR A 392 -16.81 33.73 -1.74
CA TYR A 392 -18.22 34.15 -1.79
C TYR A 392 -18.55 35.20 -0.71
N PRO A 393 -18.32 34.98 0.60
CA PRO A 393 -18.61 36.01 1.61
C PRO A 393 -17.76 37.26 1.44
N ALA A 394 -16.50 37.14 1.03
CA ALA A 394 -15.64 38.30 0.74
C ALA A 394 -16.19 39.21 -0.40
N ARG A 395 -16.67 38.60 -1.47
CA ARG A 395 -17.33 39.34 -2.56
C ARG A 395 -18.64 39.98 -2.13
N ARG A 396 -19.44 39.30 -1.28
CA ARG A 396 -20.67 39.81 -0.74
C ARG A 396 -20.42 41.03 0.17
N ALA A 397 -19.42 40.94 1.05
CA ALA A 397 -18.99 42.06 1.91
C ALA A 397 -18.56 43.30 1.09
N ALA A 398 -17.82 43.07 0.01
CA ALA A 398 -17.37 44.15 -0.86
C ALA A 398 -18.52 44.91 -1.56
N LYS A 399 -19.62 44.21 -1.87
CA LYS A 399 -20.79 44.83 -2.53
C LYS A 399 -21.76 45.53 -1.59
N THR A 400 -21.56 45.53 -0.27
CA THR A 400 -22.39 46.25 0.70
C THR A 400 -22.29 47.75 0.48
N ARG A 401 -23.42 48.44 0.36
CA ARG A 401 -23.48 49.90 0.20
C ARG A 401 -23.30 50.60 1.54
N ALA A 402 -22.43 51.65 1.58
CA ALA A 402 -22.14 52.39 2.83
C ALA A 402 -23.40 52.97 3.50
N ILE A 403 -24.30 53.53 2.72
CA ILE A 403 -25.56 54.14 3.20
C ILE A 403 -26.48 53.12 3.83
N GLU A 404 -26.64 51.95 3.23
CA GLU A 404 -27.48 50.86 3.76
C GLU A 404 -26.87 50.20 4.99
N ALA A 405 -25.55 50.20 5.09
CA ALA A 405 -24.80 49.62 6.19
C ALA A 405 -24.88 50.50 7.48
N ILE A 406 -24.91 51.79 7.37
CA ILE A 406 -24.99 52.72 8.52
C ILE A 406 -26.45 52.89 9.02
N ARG A 407 -27.43 52.69 8.14
CA ARG A 407 -28.88 52.85 8.46
C ARG A 407 -29.53 51.60 9.07
N SER A 408 -28.78 50.50 9.23
CA SER A 408 -29.31 49.20 9.67
C SER A 408 -29.18 48.96 11.20
N GLU A 409 -29.05 50.04 12.00
CA GLU A 409 -29.26 50.00 13.47
C GLU A 409 -30.73 50.27 13.84
#